data_4f228914991e2d210922f8b605264302
#
_entry.id   4f228914991e2d210922f8b605264302
#
_cell.length_a   1.000
_cell.length_b   1.000
_cell.length_c   1.000
_cell.angle_alpha   90.00
_cell.angle_beta   90.00
_cell.angle_gamma   90.00
#
_symmetry.space_group_name_H-M   'P 1'
#
loop_
_entity.id
_entity.type
_entity.pdbx_description
1 polymer ?
#
loop_
_entity_poly.entity_id
_entity_poly.type
_entity_poly.pdbx_seq_one_letter_code
_entity_poly.pdbx_strand_id
1 'polypeptide(L)'
;AMGFWQCKLRYQTQDEVLTIARRYKELNIPLSVIVIDFFHWTQQGDWRFDPEYFPDPKAMIDELHEMGVRVMISIWPTVDRTSVNYEEMSERDLLIRTDRGLNVTMECWGMQCFIDPTNPETREFVWQKAMENYRSHGVDLFWLDEAEPEYTVQDFDIYRYYDGPANECANEYPARYSQTFFDGMKKEGIENPLNLVRCAWAGSQRYGALVWSGDVPSTFTYLRYQLTAGLNMGLAGIAWWTADIGGFHGGNVHDPAFQELLMRWFQFGAFCPVMRLHGDRDPHY
;
A
#
# COMPACT_ATOMS: atom_id res chain seq x y z
N ALA A 1 0.35 -9.27 13.19
CA ALA A 1 0.88 -8.93 11.85
C ALA A 1 1.88 -9.98 11.34
N MET A 2 2.42 -10.82 12.21
CA MET A 2 3.31 -11.92 11.80
C MET A 2 2.53 -13.04 11.12
N GLY A 3 3.10 -13.67 10.11
CA GLY A 3 2.51 -14.74 9.36
C GLY A 3 2.63 -14.54 7.85
N PHE A 4 1.99 -15.44 7.08
CA PHE A 4 2.05 -15.40 5.63
C PHE A 4 0.96 -14.48 5.06
N TRP A 5 1.36 -13.61 4.15
CA TRP A 5 0.50 -12.68 3.43
C TRP A 5 0.48 -13.02 1.95
N GLN A 6 -0.70 -13.25 1.40
CA GLN A 6 -0.88 -13.53 -0.01
C GLN A 6 -1.32 -12.27 -0.76
N CYS A 7 -0.53 -11.90 -1.73
CA CYS A 7 -0.82 -10.85 -2.69
C CYS A 7 -0.45 -11.30 -4.10
N LYS A 8 -1.00 -10.67 -5.11
CA LYS A 8 -0.53 -10.69 -6.50
C LYS A 8 -0.93 -9.40 -7.19
N LEU A 9 -0.28 -9.07 -8.27
CA LEU A 9 -0.69 -8.02 -9.18
C LEU A 9 -1.56 -8.64 -10.28
N ARG A 10 -2.90 -8.54 -10.23
CA ARG A 10 -3.77 -8.14 -9.12
C ARG A 10 -4.98 -9.07 -9.07
N TYR A 11 -5.71 -9.09 -7.99
CA TYR A 11 -7.06 -9.69 -7.95
C TYR A 11 -8.03 -8.72 -8.63
N GLN A 12 -8.76 -9.22 -9.62
CA GLN A 12 -9.70 -8.39 -10.39
C GLN A 12 -11.10 -8.38 -9.81
N THR A 13 -11.52 -9.48 -9.15
CA THR A 13 -12.86 -9.64 -8.63
C THR A 13 -12.87 -10.18 -7.21
N GLN A 14 -13.97 -9.92 -6.51
CA GLN A 14 -14.26 -10.49 -5.20
C GLN A 14 -14.20 -12.03 -5.19
N ASP A 15 -14.73 -12.68 -6.25
CA ASP A 15 -14.73 -14.14 -6.36
C ASP A 15 -13.32 -14.72 -6.51
N GLU A 16 -12.43 -14.00 -7.17
CA GLU A 16 -11.02 -14.40 -7.29
C GLU A 16 -10.34 -14.38 -5.91
N VAL A 17 -10.56 -13.34 -5.12
CA VAL A 17 -10.04 -13.23 -3.75
C VAL A 17 -10.50 -14.41 -2.89
N LEU A 18 -11.81 -14.69 -2.89
CA LEU A 18 -12.39 -15.79 -2.13
C LEU A 18 -11.88 -17.17 -2.61
N THR A 19 -11.76 -17.37 -3.91
CA THR A 19 -11.25 -18.62 -4.49
C THR A 19 -9.85 -18.93 -3.99
N ILE A 20 -8.97 -17.95 -3.98
CA ILE A 20 -7.61 -18.11 -3.48
C ILE A 20 -7.58 -18.42 -1.98
N ALA A 21 -8.31 -17.67 -1.16
CA ALA A 21 -8.36 -17.89 0.28
C ALA A 21 -8.92 -19.29 0.64
N ARG A 22 -10.00 -19.71 -0.02
CA ARG A 22 -10.58 -21.06 0.12
C ARG A 22 -9.56 -22.14 -0.26
N ARG A 23 -8.78 -21.91 -1.33
CA ARG A 23 -7.74 -22.85 -1.76
C ARG A 23 -6.63 -23.01 -0.74
N TYR A 24 -6.17 -21.92 -0.10
CA TYR A 24 -5.24 -22.02 1.03
C TYR A 24 -5.78 -22.86 2.17
N LYS A 25 -7.06 -22.65 2.54
CA LYS A 25 -7.74 -23.43 3.57
C LYS A 25 -7.86 -24.91 3.22
N GLU A 26 -8.26 -25.25 2.00
CA GLU A 26 -8.33 -26.64 1.50
C GLU A 26 -6.98 -27.37 1.57
N LEU A 27 -5.90 -26.66 1.23
CA LEU A 27 -4.55 -27.22 1.26
C LEU A 27 -3.93 -27.23 2.66
N ASN A 28 -4.62 -26.73 3.69
CA ASN A 28 -4.11 -26.53 5.04
C ASN A 28 -2.81 -25.67 5.07
N ILE A 29 -2.70 -24.72 4.17
CA ILE A 29 -1.59 -23.75 4.16
C ILE A 29 -2.04 -22.54 4.99
N PRO A 30 -1.28 -22.16 6.05
CA PRO A 30 -1.62 -21.00 6.86
C PRO A 30 -1.63 -19.71 6.04
N LEU A 31 -2.71 -18.94 6.16
CA LEU A 31 -2.85 -17.62 5.55
C LEU A 31 -3.30 -16.62 6.62
N SER A 32 -2.53 -15.57 6.85
CA SER A 32 -2.85 -14.58 7.88
C SER A 32 -3.51 -13.33 7.31
N VAL A 33 -3.09 -12.92 6.11
CA VAL A 33 -3.61 -11.73 5.43
C VAL A 33 -3.73 -12.02 3.94
N ILE A 34 -4.84 -11.63 3.33
CA ILE A 34 -4.95 -11.48 1.89
C ILE A 34 -4.91 -10.00 1.53
N VAL A 35 -4.14 -9.64 0.50
CA VAL A 35 -3.88 -8.25 0.13
C VAL A 35 -4.48 -8.00 -1.24
N ILE A 36 -5.40 -7.03 -1.32
CA ILE A 36 -6.03 -6.58 -2.56
C ILE A 36 -5.27 -5.35 -3.05
N ASP A 37 -4.67 -5.48 -4.22
CA ASP A 37 -3.86 -4.45 -4.85
C ASP A 37 -4.70 -3.39 -5.56
N PHE A 38 -4.05 -2.44 -6.23
CA PHE A 38 -4.65 -1.29 -6.90
C PHE A 38 -5.75 -1.65 -7.94
N PHE A 39 -6.49 -0.64 -8.39
CA PHE A 39 -7.63 -0.75 -9.30
C PHE A 39 -8.76 -1.68 -8.84
N HIS A 40 -8.95 -1.82 -7.51
CA HIS A 40 -10.20 -2.33 -6.95
C HIS A 40 -11.25 -1.22 -6.77
N TRP A 41 -10.90 0.01 -7.13
CA TRP A 41 -11.72 1.22 -7.05
C TRP A 41 -12.33 1.63 -8.39
N THR A 42 -13.39 2.42 -8.35
CA THR A 42 -14.06 2.95 -9.54
C THR A 42 -13.21 3.95 -10.32
N GLN A 43 -12.53 4.85 -9.60
CA GLN A 43 -11.61 5.85 -10.14
C GLN A 43 -10.53 6.16 -9.11
N GLN A 44 -9.34 6.50 -9.58
CA GLN A 44 -8.22 6.86 -8.72
C GLN A 44 -8.60 8.02 -7.79
N GLY A 45 -8.48 7.81 -6.48
CA GLY A 45 -8.87 8.79 -5.46
C GLY A 45 -10.32 8.70 -4.99
N ASP A 46 -11.14 7.78 -5.54
CA ASP A 46 -12.48 7.52 -5.02
C ASP A 46 -12.43 6.77 -3.68
N TRP A 47 -11.34 6.02 -3.46
CA TRP A 47 -11.10 5.23 -2.25
C TRP A 47 -12.32 4.41 -1.80
N ARG A 48 -12.85 3.61 -2.72
CA ARG A 48 -13.98 2.70 -2.49
C ARG A 48 -13.89 1.52 -3.44
N PHE A 49 -14.48 0.39 -3.04
CA PHE A 49 -14.60 -0.76 -3.93
C PHE A 49 -15.46 -0.44 -5.15
N ASP A 50 -15.05 -0.94 -6.31
CA ASP A 50 -15.85 -0.90 -7.52
C ASP A 50 -16.98 -1.93 -7.41
N PRO A 51 -18.25 -1.51 -7.40
CA PRO A 51 -19.37 -2.42 -7.21
C PRO A 51 -19.59 -3.40 -8.39
N GLU A 52 -18.98 -3.15 -9.56
CA GLU A 52 -19.01 -4.08 -10.68
C GLU A 52 -18.18 -5.34 -10.38
N TYR A 53 -17.02 -5.18 -9.76
CA TYR A 53 -16.07 -6.25 -9.49
C TYR A 53 -16.09 -6.75 -8.05
N PHE A 54 -16.55 -5.91 -7.14
CA PHE A 54 -16.72 -6.19 -5.70
C PHE A 54 -18.14 -5.84 -5.27
N PRO A 55 -19.15 -6.64 -5.70
CA PRO A 55 -20.56 -6.31 -5.48
C PRO A 55 -21.01 -6.38 -4.02
N ASP A 56 -20.35 -7.19 -3.20
CA ASP A 56 -20.62 -7.29 -1.75
C ASP A 56 -19.30 -7.44 -0.97
N PRO A 57 -18.52 -6.37 -0.82
CA PRO A 57 -17.24 -6.44 -0.11
C PRO A 57 -17.40 -6.80 1.36
N LYS A 58 -18.55 -6.47 1.98
CA LYS A 58 -18.83 -6.86 3.37
C LYS A 58 -18.93 -8.37 3.53
N ALA A 59 -19.73 -9.04 2.68
CA ALA A 59 -19.87 -10.50 2.73
C ALA A 59 -18.54 -11.20 2.39
N MET A 60 -17.76 -10.68 1.44
CA MET A 60 -16.42 -11.20 1.13
C MET A 60 -15.51 -11.15 2.36
N ILE A 61 -15.45 -10.01 3.03
CA ILE A 61 -14.57 -9.81 4.20
C ILE A 61 -15.03 -10.65 5.38
N ASP A 62 -16.34 -10.75 5.62
CA ASP A 62 -16.88 -11.62 6.69
C ASP A 62 -16.48 -13.08 6.48
N GLU A 63 -16.57 -13.61 5.25
CA GLU A 63 -16.13 -14.97 4.92
C GLU A 63 -14.62 -15.16 5.14
N LEU A 64 -13.81 -14.17 4.77
CA LEU A 64 -12.36 -14.19 5.02
C LEU A 64 -12.06 -14.21 6.52
N HIS A 65 -12.77 -13.41 7.31
CA HIS A 65 -12.65 -13.40 8.77
C HIS A 65 -13.07 -14.73 9.40
N GLU A 66 -14.13 -15.38 8.90
CA GLU A 66 -14.51 -16.73 9.33
C GLU A 66 -13.44 -17.79 9.05
N MET A 67 -12.62 -17.57 8.00
CA MET A 67 -11.45 -18.40 7.73
C MET A 67 -10.23 -18.04 8.57
N GLY A 68 -10.30 -16.98 9.39
CA GLY A 68 -9.20 -16.45 10.18
C GLY A 68 -8.21 -15.58 9.36
N VAL A 69 -8.62 -15.13 8.19
CA VAL A 69 -7.81 -14.32 7.26
C VAL A 69 -8.20 -12.85 7.39
N ARG A 70 -7.24 -11.99 7.63
CA ARG A 70 -7.44 -10.52 7.61
C ARG A 70 -7.32 -9.97 6.20
N VAL A 71 -7.92 -8.82 5.97
CA VAL A 71 -7.93 -8.15 4.67
C VAL A 71 -7.13 -6.86 4.73
N MET A 72 -6.19 -6.74 3.80
CA MET A 72 -5.46 -5.51 3.52
C MET A 72 -5.83 -5.01 2.14
N ILE A 73 -5.98 -3.70 1.98
CA ILE A 73 -6.15 -3.07 0.67
C ILE A 73 -5.07 -2.05 0.39
N SER A 74 -4.68 -1.95 -0.89
CA SER A 74 -3.84 -0.87 -1.39
C SER A 74 -4.62 0.43 -1.42
N ILE A 75 -3.99 1.53 -1.05
CA ILE A 75 -4.55 2.88 -1.13
C ILE A 75 -3.44 3.85 -1.54
N TRP A 76 -3.70 4.62 -2.60
CA TRP A 76 -2.74 5.56 -3.15
C TRP A 76 -3.11 7.00 -2.77
N PRO A 77 -2.14 7.86 -2.52
CA PRO A 77 -2.38 9.25 -2.17
C PRO A 77 -2.66 10.15 -3.39
N THR A 78 -3.16 9.59 -4.46
CA THR A 78 -3.44 10.29 -5.70
C THR A 78 -4.94 10.38 -5.97
N VAL A 79 -5.35 11.50 -6.55
CA VAL A 79 -6.74 11.81 -6.88
C VAL A 79 -6.81 12.25 -8.33
N ASP A 80 -7.52 11.48 -9.17
CA ASP A 80 -7.78 11.88 -10.54
C ASP A 80 -8.79 13.05 -10.58
N ARG A 81 -8.66 13.92 -11.56
CA ARG A 81 -9.56 15.08 -11.74
C ARG A 81 -11.01 14.71 -11.98
N THR A 82 -11.28 13.46 -12.32
CA THR A 82 -12.64 12.91 -12.50
C THR A 82 -13.15 12.14 -11.27
N SER A 83 -12.31 12.01 -10.23
CA SER A 83 -12.74 11.41 -8.95
C SER A 83 -13.84 12.21 -8.29
N VAL A 84 -14.76 11.52 -7.62
CA VAL A 84 -15.85 12.15 -6.84
C VAL A 84 -15.34 13.02 -5.69
N ASN A 85 -14.09 12.85 -5.27
CA ASN A 85 -13.47 13.60 -4.19
C ASN A 85 -12.69 14.84 -4.68
N TYR A 86 -12.39 14.92 -6.00
CA TYR A 86 -11.45 15.92 -6.51
C TYR A 86 -11.95 17.37 -6.30
N GLU A 87 -13.20 17.67 -6.61
CA GLU A 87 -13.73 19.03 -6.53
C GLU A 87 -13.66 19.56 -5.08
N GLU A 88 -14.19 18.80 -4.12
CA GLU A 88 -14.11 19.16 -2.71
C GLU A 88 -12.68 19.32 -2.21
N MET A 89 -11.79 18.39 -2.57
CA MET A 89 -10.38 18.45 -2.15
C MET A 89 -9.65 19.66 -2.75
N SER A 90 -9.95 19.99 -4.00
CA SER A 90 -9.38 21.16 -4.68
C SER A 90 -9.86 22.47 -4.05
N GLU A 91 -11.16 22.60 -3.74
CA GLU A 91 -11.75 23.78 -3.13
C GLU A 91 -11.26 24.03 -1.70
N ARG A 92 -10.98 22.94 -0.95
CA ARG A 92 -10.51 22.98 0.44
C ARG A 92 -8.99 23.00 0.58
N ASP A 93 -8.25 23.13 -0.51
CA ASP A 93 -6.79 23.16 -0.49
C ASP A 93 -6.13 21.91 0.12
N LEU A 94 -6.70 20.72 -0.16
CA LEU A 94 -6.23 19.43 0.38
C LEU A 94 -5.20 18.73 -0.50
N LEU A 95 -4.90 19.30 -1.68
CA LEU A 95 -3.96 18.77 -2.67
C LEU A 95 -2.67 19.59 -2.68
N ILE A 96 -1.56 18.97 -3.11
CA ILE A 96 -0.30 19.69 -3.31
C ILE A 96 -0.46 20.73 -4.41
N ARG A 97 0.07 21.94 -4.19
CA ARG A 97 -0.08 23.07 -5.10
C ARG A 97 1.27 23.67 -5.49
N THR A 98 1.23 24.45 -6.53
CA THR A 98 2.32 25.36 -6.90
C THR A 98 2.33 26.59 -5.98
N ASP A 99 3.41 27.36 -6.01
CA ASP A 99 3.53 28.65 -5.32
C ASP A 99 2.48 29.69 -5.74
N ARG A 100 1.82 29.47 -6.90
CA ARG A 100 0.73 30.29 -7.42
C ARG A 100 -0.67 29.75 -7.08
N GLY A 101 -0.75 28.70 -6.27
CA GLY A 101 -2.00 28.13 -5.81
C GLY A 101 -2.70 27.17 -6.80
N LEU A 102 -2.04 26.76 -7.88
CA LEU A 102 -2.58 25.77 -8.80
C LEU A 102 -2.26 24.36 -8.31
N ASN A 103 -3.20 23.42 -8.40
CA ASN A 103 -2.95 22.03 -8.09
C ASN A 103 -1.86 21.46 -8.99
N VAL A 104 -0.90 20.75 -8.40
CA VAL A 104 0.12 20.02 -9.15
C VAL A 104 -0.54 18.81 -9.77
N THR A 105 -0.46 18.69 -11.10
CA THR A 105 -1.09 17.61 -11.85
C THR A 105 -0.04 16.86 -12.65
N MET A 106 -0.10 15.53 -12.62
CA MET A 106 0.74 14.68 -13.46
C MET A 106 -0.12 13.75 -14.31
N GLU A 107 0.40 13.31 -15.46
CA GLU A 107 -0.20 12.28 -16.28
C GLU A 107 0.28 10.90 -15.82
N CYS A 108 -0.62 10.12 -15.23
CA CYS A 108 -0.37 8.75 -14.78
C CYS A 108 -1.71 8.00 -14.73
N TRP A 109 -2.04 7.22 -15.78
CA TRP A 109 -3.36 6.59 -15.95
C TRP A 109 -4.54 7.54 -15.76
N GLY A 110 -4.40 8.78 -16.20
CA GLY A 110 -5.30 9.91 -16.00
C GLY A 110 -4.54 11.15 -15.55
N MET A 111 -5.29 12.20 -15.18
CA MET A 111 -4.72 13.46 -14.69
C MET A 111 -4.78 13.49 -13.17
N GLN A 112 -3.72 13.06 -12.55
CA GLN A 112 -3.63 12.82 -11.10
C GLN A 112 -3.06 14.02 -10.35
N CYS A 113 -3.58 14.27 -9.14
CA CYS A 113 -3.01 15.17 -8.16
C CYS A 113 -2.66 14.38 -6.90
N PHE A 114 -1.55 14.70 -6.24
CA PHE A 114 -1.26 14.14 -4.93
C PHE A 114 -1.98 14.92 -3.83
N ILE A 115 -2.48 14.19 -2.82
CA ILE A 115 -2.96 14.80 -1.59
C ILE A 115 -1.82 15.48 -0.84
N ASP A 116 -2.12 16.44 0.02
CA ASP A 116 -1.15 17.02 0.94
C ASP A 116 -1.33 16.49 2.37
N PRO A 117 -0.64 15.40 2.78
CA PRO A 117 -0.81 14.82 4.11
C PRO A 117 -0.14 15.66 5.21
N THR A 118 0.60 16.73 4.88
CA THR A 118 1.09 17.68 5.87
C THR A 118 -0.07 18.51 6.43
N ASN A 119 -1.12 18.74 5.64
CA ASN A 119 -2.33 19.39 6.08
C ASN A 119 -3.17 18.47 7.00
N PRO A 120 -3.48 18.87 8.24
CA PRO A 120 -4.33 18.09 9.14
C PRO A 120 -5.74 17.82 8.59
N GLU A 121 -6.31 18.76 7.84
CA GLU A 121 -7.63 18.60 7.23
C GLU A 121 -7.61 17.53 6.14
N THR A 122 -6.53 17.44 5.34
CA THR A 122 -6.35 16.37 4.37
C THR A 122 -6.31 15.01 5.06
N ARG A 123 -5.56 14.89 6.16
CA ARG A 123 -5.50 13.62 6.90
C ARG A 123 -6.87 13.20 7.45
N GLU A 124 -7.63 14.12 7.98
CA GLU A 124 -8.98 13.84 8.47
C GLU A 124 -9.91 13.43 7.32
N PHE A 125 -9.89 14.15 6.19
CA PHE A 125 -10.68 13.85 5.02
C PHE A 125 -10.40 12.45 4.46
N VAL A 126 -9.12 12.13 4.23
CA VAL A 126 -8.72 10.82 3.69
C VAL A 126 -9.10 9.69 4.63
N TRP A 127 -8.87 9.88 5.94
CA TRP A 127 -9.28 8.88 6.92
C TRP A 127 -10.79 8.69 6.97
N GLN A 128 -11.57 9.76 6.89
CA GLN A 128 -13.03 9.67 6.84
C GLN A 128 -13.52 8.84 5.65
N LYS A 129 -12.92 9.05 4.45
CA LYS A 129 -13.25 8.25 3.26
C LYS A 129 -12.84 6.78 3.42
N ALA A 130 -11.66 6.53 3.98
CA ALA A 130 -11.21 5.17 4.26
C ALA A 130 -12.11 4.47 5.30
N MET A 131 -12.57 5.19 6.31
CA MET A 131 -13.52 4.70 7.32
C MET A 131 -14.87 4.35 6.68
N GLU A 132 -15.44 5.26 5.92
CA GLU A 132 -16.75 5.09 5.29
C GLU A 132 -16.78 3.95 4.27
N ASN A 133 -15.73 3.83 3.44
CA ASN A 133 -15.75 2.97 2.26
C ASN A 133 -15.00 1.64 2.43
N TYR A 134 -14.13 1.53 3.44
CA TYR A 134 -13.32 0.32 3.65
C TYR A 134 -13.48 -0.25 5.06
N ARG A 135 -13.24 0.55 6.10
CA ARG A 135 -13.33 0.07 7.48
C ARG A 135 -14.75 -0.39 7.84
N SER A 136 -15.78 0.32 7.35
CA SER A 136 -17.18 -0.07 7.55
C SER A 136 -17.52 -1.45 6.97
N HIS A 137 -16.78 -1.92 5.97
CA HIS A 137 -16.89 -3.27 5.42
C HIS A 137 -16.05 -4.30 6.18
N GLY A 138 -15.15 -3.87 7.07
CA GLY A 138 -14.31 -4.76 7.87
C GLY A 138 -12.87 -4.87 7.42
N VAL A 139 -12.39 -4.04 6.48
CA VAL A 139 -10.97 -4.01 6.10
C VAL A 139 -10.09 -3.79 7.33
N ASP A 140 -9.08 -4.63 7.53
CA ASP A 140 -8.24 -4.63 8.73
C ASP A 140 -7.03 -3.70 8.65
N LEU A 141 -6.38 -3.66 7.48
CA LEU A 141 -5.06 -3.07 7.28
C LEU A 141 -5.03 -2.30 5.96
N PHE A 142 -4.11 -1.34 5.86
CA PHE A 142 -3.90 -0.58 4.62
C PHE A 142 -2.47 -0.76 4.10
N TRP A 143 -2.35 -0.78 2.78
CA TRP A 143 -1.10 -0.70 2.06
C TRP A 143 -0.98 0.69 1.43
N LEU A 144 -0.11 1.51 2.00
CA LEU A 144 0.12 2.90 1.64
C LEU A 144 1.18 2.97 0.54
N ASP A 145 0.73 2.76 -0.68
CA ASP A 145 1.55 2.74 -1.88
C ASP A 145 1.67 4.13 -2.51
N GLU A 146 2.61 4.34 -3.45
CA GLU A 146 2.86 5.61 -4.16
C GLU A 146 3.08 6.83 -3.25
N ALA A 147 3.63 6.60 -2.04
CA ALA A 147 3.75 7.60 -0.99
C ALA A 147 5.10 8.32 -0.93
N GLU A 148 5.89 8.33 -2.00
CA GLU A 148 7.18 9.06 -2.14
C GLU A 148 7.02 10.58 -1.99
N PRO A 149 6.10 11.38 -2.61
CA PRO A 149 5.24 11.11 -3.76
C PRO A 149 5.99 11.02 -5.10
N GLU A 150 5.50 10.18 -6.00
CA GLU A 150 6.15 9.95 -7.30
C GLU A 150 5.61 10.90 -8.36
N TYR A 151 6.24 12.05 -8.54
CA TYR A 151 5.92 13.00 -9.61
C TYR A 151 6.73 12.70 -10.89
N THR A 152 6.10 12.83 -12.05
CA THR A 152 6.79 12.71 -13.34
C THR A 152 7.76 13.87 -13.58
N VAL A 153 7.46 15.05 -13.02
CA VAL A 153 8.37 16.20 -12.97
C VAL A 153 8.47 16.66 -11.54
N GLN A 154 9.66 16.59 -10.97
CA GLN A 154 9.93 17.02 -9.61
C GLN A 154 10.43 18.47 -9.64
N ASP A 155 9.59 19.41 -9.22
CA ASP A 155 9.95 20.82 -9.10
C ASP A 155 9.79 21.28 -7.65
N PHE A 156 10.83 20.99 -6.87
CA PHE A 156 10.86 21.30 -5.45
C PHE A 156 10.83 22.80 -5.15
N ASP A 157 11.20 23.63 -6.12
CA ASP A 157 11.24 25.09 -5.93
C ASP A 157 9.84 25.71 -5.98
N ILE A 158 8.94 25.14 -6.77
CA ILE A 158 7.59 25.70 -6.95
C ILE A 158 6.50 24.93 -6.22
N TYR A 159 6.72 23.67 -5.77
CA TYR A 159 5.70 22.92 -5.05
C TYR A 159 5.57 23.37 -3.60
N ARG A 160 4.34 23.48 -3.16
CA ARG A 160 3.96 23.94 -1.82
C ARG A 160 3.06 22.94 -1.13
N TYR A 161 3.45 22.63 0.08
CA TYR A 161 2.70 21.85 1.06
C TYR A 161 2.13 22.81 2.12
N TYR A 162 1.22 22.33 2.93
CA TYR A 162 0.69 23.09 4.06
C TYR A 162 1.81 23.48 5.06
N ASP A 163 2.74 22.58 5.33
CA ASP A 163 3.86 22.83 6.24
C ASP A 163 4.97 23.69 5.62
N GLY A 164 4.95 23.93 4.28
CA GLY A 164 5.97 24.80 3.66
C GLY A 164 6.34 24.41 2.22
N PRO A 165 7.45 24.93 1.71
CA PRO A 165 7.94 24.61 0.38
C PRO A 165 8.48 23.18 0.33
N ALA A 166 8.38 22.54 -0.84
CA ALA A 166 8.74 21.13 -1.00
C ALA A 166 10.21 20.83 -0.66
N ASN A 167 11.14 21.73 -0.96
CA ASN A 167 12.55 21.57 -0.64
C ASN A 167 12.86 21.52 0.89
N GLU A 168 11.92 21.93 1.72
CA GLU A 168 12.04 21.88 3.19
C GLU A 168 11.29 20.70 3.81
N CYS A 169 10.10 20.36 3.29
CA CYS A 169 9.19 19.41 3.96
C CYS A 169 8.80 18.16 3.15
N ALA A 170 9.14 18.05 1.86
CA ALA A 170 8.68 16.92 1.04
C ALA A 170 9.10 15.54 1.59
N ASN A 171 10.26 15.43 2.22
CA ASN A 171 10.71 14.17 2.81
C ASN A 171 9.82 13.66 3.96
N GLU A 172 9.00 14.52 4.58
CA GLU A 172 8.05 14.12 5.62
C GLU A 172 6.78 13.46 5.05
N TYR A 173 6.56 13.55 3.76
CA TYR A 173 5.35 13.05 3.10
C TYR A 173 4.98 11.63 3.51
N PRO A 174 5.88 10.60 3.40
CA PRO A 174 5.53 9.24 3.76
C PRO A 174 5.21 9.08 5.25
N ALA A 175 5.87 9.84 6.12
CA ALA A 175 5.57 9.82 7.55
C ALA A 175 4.20 10.43 7.86
N ARG A 176 3.84 11.53 7.19
CA ARG A 176 2.53 12.20 7.36
C ARG A 176 1.39 11.37 6.76
N TYR A 177 1.65 10.69 5.63
CA TYR A 177 0.68 9.77 5.05
C TYR A 177 0.44 8.56 5.96
N SER A 178 1.50 7.96 6.51
CA SER A 178 1.39 6.91 7.53
C SER A 178 0.63 7.40 8.78
N GLN A 179 0.88 8.63 9.20
CA GLN A 179 0.18 9.25 10.34
C GLN A 179 -1.33 9.30 10.14
N THR A 180 -1.80 9.58 8.92
CA THR A 180 -3.24 9.60 8.57
C THR A 180 -3.94 8.34 9.04
N PHE A 181 -3.42 7.19 8.66
CA PHE A 181 -4.02 5.89 8.97
C PHE A 181 -3.74 5.45 10.42
N PHE A 182 -2.56 5.73 10.92
CA PHE A 182 -2.21 5.43 12.31
C PHE A 182 -3.14 6.14 13.29
N ASP A 183 -3.28 7.46 13.17
CA ASP A 183 -4.10 8.28 14.05
C ASP A 183 -5.58 7.91 13.92
N GLY A 184 -6.05 7.64 12.70
CA GLY A 184 -7.41 7.18 12.44
C GLY A 184 -7.71 5.86 13.12
N MET A 185 -6.87 4.85 12.93
CA MET A 185 -7.01 3.54 13.56
C MET A 185 -6.91 3.62 15.11
N LYS A 186 -6.06 4.53 15.63
CA LYS A 186 -6.00 4.82 17.08
C LYS A 186 -7.31 5.38 17.61
N LYS A 187 -7.96 6.28 16.86
CA LYS A 187 -9.29 6.83 17.22
C LYS A 187 -10.36 5.73 17.30
N GLU A 188 -10.23 4.66 16.50
CA GLU A 188 -11.11 3.47 16.57
C GLU A 188 -10.75 2.49 17.71
N GLY A 189 -9.75 2.79 18.52
CA GLY A 189 -9.33 1.95 19.64
C GLY A 189 -8.37 0.83 19.29
N ILE A 190 -7.79 0.81 18.09
CA ILE A 190 -6.74 -0.15 17.73
C ILE A 190 -5.45 0.23 18.47
N GLU A 191 -4.99 -0.64 19.37
CA GLU A 191 -3.83 -0.34 20.22
C GLU A 191 -2.52 -0.20 19.45
N ASN A 192 -2.31 -1.07 18.46
CA ASN A 192 -1.06 -1.15 17.71
C ASN A 192 -1.35 -1.14 16.20
N PRO A 193 -1.71 0.01 15.61
CA PRO A 193 -1.89 0.10 14.17
C PRO A 193 -0.60 -0.22 13.43
N LEU A 194 -0.72 -0.97 12.33
CA LEU A 194 0.37 -1.31 11.44
C LEU A 194 -0.13 -1.22 10.01
N ASN A 195 0.61 -0.50 9.17
CA ASN A 195 0.30 -0.37 7.75
C ASN A 195 1.55 -0.69 6.92
N LEU A 196 1.34 -1.33 5.76
CA LEU A 196 2.41 -1.55 4.80
C LEU A 196 2.68 -0.22 4.07
N VAL A 197 3.95 0.19 3.99
CA VAL A 197 4.32 1.46 3.38
C VAL A 197 5.47 1.29 2.40
N ARG A 198 5.39 1.96 1.25
CA ARG A 198 6.41 1.90 0.20
C ARG A 198 7.70 2.62 0.59
N CYS A 199 7.58 3.70 1.34
CA CYS A 199 8.72 4.49 1.76
C CYS A 199 8.54 5.02 3.19
N ALA A 200 9.63 5.48 3.76
CA ALA A 200 9.67 6.00 5.11
C ALA A 200 10.70 7.14 5.23
N TRP A 201 10.51 7.98 6.20
CA TRP A 201 11.45 9.00 6.60
C TRP A 201 11.72 8.90 8.10
N ALA A 202 12.64 9.72 8.59
CA ALA A 202 12.96 9.77 10.03
C ALA A 202 11.68 9.97 10.85
N GLY A 203 11.42 9.05 11.77
CA GLY A 203 10.24 9.10 12.64
C GLY A 203 9.02 8.32 12.16
N SER A 204 9.04 7.73 10.95
CA SER A 204 7.92 6.90 10.44
C SER A 204 7.61 5.70 11.36
N GLN A 205 8.59 5.22 12.12
CA GLN A 205 8.40 4.12 13.09
C GLN A 205 7.28 4.39 14.10
N ARG A 206 7.08 5.65 14.48
CA ARG A 206 6.05 6.05 15.47
C ARG A 206 4.63 5.91 14.93
N TYR A 207 4.49 5.79 13.60
CA TYR A 207 3.20 5.68 12.92
C TYR A 207 2.95 4.27 12.38
N GLY A 208 3.56 3.25 12.98
CA GLY A 208 3.30 1.85 12.63
C GLY A 208 3.72 1.47 11.20
N ALA A 209 4.75 2.14 10.66
CA ALA A 209 5.23 1.86 9.31
C ALA A 209 5.94 0.51 9.24
N LEU A 210 5.37 -0.43 8.46
CA LEU A 210 6.02 -1.64 7.99
C LEU A 210 6.47 -1.38 6.56
N VAL A 211 7.79 -1.32 6.35
CA VAL A 211 8.37 -0.92 5.07
C VAL A 211 8.69 -2.16 4.24
N TRP A 212 8.39 -2.12 2.93
CA TRP A 212 8.92 -3.12 1.99
C TRP A 212 9.88 -2.47 0.99
N SER A 213 10.62 -3.30 0.29
CA SER A 213 11.72 -2.87 -0.58
C SER A 213 11.32 -2.26 -1.92
N GLY A 214 10.03 -2.13 -2.22
CA GLY A 214 9.55 -1.70 -3.53
C GLY A 214 9.67 -2.78 -4.60
N ASP A 215 9.52 -2.39 -5.86
CA ASP A 215 9.38 -3.25 -7.03
C ASP A 215 10.73 -3.72 -7.55
N VAL A 216 11.27 -4.75 -6.96
CA VAL A 216 12.61 -5.27 -7.28
C VAL A 216 12.57 -6.42 -8.28
N PRO A 217 13.58 -6.54 -9.17
CA PRO A 217 13.69 -7.67 -10.09
C PRO A 217 13.84 -9.03 -9.41
N SER A 218 13.25 -10.06 -10.03
CA SER A 218 13.31 -11.46 -9.60
C SER A 218 14.68 -12.10 -9.92
N THR A 219 15.72 -11.74 -9.16
CA THR A 219 17.08 -12.27 -9.34
C THR A 219 17.78 -12.55 -8.01
N PHE A 220 18.77 -13.45 -8.01
CA PHE A 220 19.61 -13.72 -6.83
C PHE A 220 20.39 -12.49 -6.36
N THR A 221 20.76 -11.60 -7.28
CA THR A 221 21.44 -10.34 -6.94
C THR A 221 20.53 -9.46 -6.07
N TYR A 222 19.28 -9.32 -6.47
CA TYR A 222 18.32 -8.52 -5.70
C TYR A 222 17.92 -9.20 -4.38
N LEU A 223 17.78 -10.54 -4.34
CA LEU A 223 17.59 -11.24 -3.07
C LEU A 223 18.71 -10.91 -2.06
N ARG A 224 19.98 -10.90 -2.50
CA ARG A 224 21.09 -10.50 -1.64
C ARG A 224 21.02 -9.05 -1.20
N TYR A 225 20.59 -8.15 -2.08
CA TYR A 225 20.39 -6.74 -1.72
C TYR A 225 19.28 -6.58 -0.68
N GLN A 226 18.21 -7.38 -0.76
CA GLN A 226 17.13 -7.32 0.22
C GLN A 226 17.58 -7.71 1.63
N LEU A 227 18.43 -8.73 1.75
CA LEU A 227 19.02 -9.08 3.04
C LEU A 227 19.82 -7.90 3.64
N THR A 228 20.68 -7.28 2.83
CA THR A 228 21.48 -6.13 3.27
C THR A 228 20.59 -4.93 3.62
N ALA A 229 19.58 -4.64 2.80
CA ALA A 229 18.64 -3.55 3.02
C ALA A 229 17.86 -3.74 4.32
N GLY A 230 17.32 -4.94 4.56
CA GLY A 230 16.57 -5.25 5.78
C GLY A 230 17.41 -5.10 7.05
N LEU A 231 18.68 -5.56 7.03
CA LEU A 231 19.60 -5.37 8.15
C LEU A 231 19.86 -3.88 8.42
N ASN A 232 20.10 -3.08 7.38
CA ASN A 232 20.31 -1.64 7.52
C ASN A 232 19.04 -0.89 8.00
N MET A 233 17.86 -1.30 7.55
CA MET A 233 16.60 -0.75 8.04
C MET A 233 16.42 -1.03 9.54
N GLY A 234 16.76 -2.24 9.99
CA GLY A 234 16.78 -2.59 11.42
C GLY A 234 17.73 -1.71 12.23
N LEU A 235 18.94 -1.44 11.72
CA LEU A 235 19.91 -0.53 12.36
C LEU A 235 19.40 0.92 12.39
N ALA A 236 18.64 1.35 11.39
CA ALA A 236 17.99 2.67 11.35
C ALA A 236 16.75 2.77 12.27
N GLY A 237 16.41 1.69 13.01
CA GLY A 237 15.27 1.65 13.90
C GLY A 237 13.93 1.35 13.24
N ILE A 238 13.92 0.93 11.96
CA ILE A 238 12.76 0.44 11.23
C ILE A 238 12.77 -1.09 11.29
N ALA A 239 12.30 -1.63 12.42
CA ALA A 239 12.31 -3.07 12.69
C ALA A 239 11.24 -3.85 11.88
N TRP A 240 10.16 -3.18 11.49
CA TRP A 240 9.12 -3.75 10.64
C TRP A 240 9.53 -3.61 9.17
N TRP A 241 10.06 -4.70 8.62
CA TRP A 241 10.60 -4.76 7.27
C TRP A 241 10.11 -6.03 6.56
N THR A 242 9.86 -5.93 5.26
CA THR A 242 9.62 -7.07 4.38
C THR A 242 10.13 -6.80 2.96
N ALA A 243 10.09 -7.81 2.11
CA ALA A 243 10.31 -7.72 0.67
C ALA A 243 9.27 -8.57 -0.04
N ASP A 244 9.07 -8.33 -1.33
CA ASP A 244 8.23 -9.19 -2.15
C ASP A 244 8.93 -10.52 -2.39
N ILE A 245 8.37 -11.62 -1.86
CA ILE A 245 8.93 -12.95 -2.01
C ILE A 245 8.92 -13.33 -3.49
N GLY A 246 10.13 -13.63 -3.99
CA GLY A 246 10.36 -13.94 -5.40
C GLY A 246 10.80 -12.74 -6.23
N GLY A 247 10.81 -11.52 -5.67
CA GLY A 247 10.93 -10.26 -6.38
C GLY A 247 9.59 -9.84 -6.99
N PHE A 248 9.48 -8.58 -7.41
CA PHE A 248 8.26 -8.06 -8.03
C PHE A 248 8.26 -8.28 -9.54
N HIS A 249 9.28 -7.79 -10.25
CA HIS A 249 9.34 -7.85 -11.71
C HIS A 249 9.91 -9.17 -12.23
N GLY A 250 9.16 -9.80 -13.13
CA GLY A 250 9.59 -11.02 -13.83
C GLY A 250 9.46 -12.29 -12.97
N GLY A 251 10.14 -13.34 -13.43
CA GLY A 251 10.04 -14.67 -12.85
C GLY A 251 8.96 -15.51 -13.51
N ASN A 252 9.36 -16.61 -14.13
CA ASN A 252 8.47 -17.60 -14.72
C ASN A 252 8.40 -18.82 -13.82
N VAL A 253 7.22 -19.13 -13.29
CA VAL A 253 7.01 -20.24 -12.34
C VAL A 253 7.35 -21.63 -12.94
N HIS A 254 7.44 -21.75 -14.25
CA HIS A 254 7.85 -22.98 -14.95
C HIS A 254 9.37 -23.06 -15.20
N ASP A 255 10.11 -21.97 -14.93
CA ASP A 255 11.57 -21.96 -15.04
C ASP A 255 12.20 -22.54 -13.77
N PRO A 256 12.97 -23.63 -13.83
CA PRO A 256 13.68 -24.22 -12.70
C PRO A 256 14.60 -23.23 -11.97
N ALA A 257 15.22 -22.28 -12.68
CA ALA A 257 16.06 -21.26 -12.05
C ALA A 257 15.25 -20.29 -11.20
N PHE A 258 14.04 -19.92 -11.65
CA PHE A 258 13.14 -19.10 -10.84
C PHE A 258 12.54 -19.89 -9.68
N GLN A 259 12.23 -21.17 -9.85
CA GLN A 259 11.76 -22.02 -8.74
C GLN A 259 12.80 -22.11 -7.61
N GLU A 260 14.09 -22.27 -7.94
CA GLU A 260 15.17 -22.22 -6.95
C GLU A 260 15.24 -20.84 -6.28
N LEU A 261 15.21 -19.75 -7.04
CA LEU A 261 15.19 -18.38 -6.51
C LEU A 261 14.00 -18.16 -5.55
N LEU A 262 12.80 -18.58 -5.96
CA LEU A 262 11.58 -18.43 -5.16
C LEU A 262 11.72 -19.19 -3.84
N MET A 263 12.24 -20.42 -3.87
CA MET A 263 12.52 -21.21 -2.67
C MET A 263 13.47 -20.48 -1.73
N ARG A 264 14.58 -19.91 -2.23
CA ARG A 264 15.54 -19.16 -1.41
C ARG A 264 14.92 -17.89 -0.83
N TRP A 265 14.04 -17.23 -1.59
CA TRP A 265 13.33 -16.06 -1.11
C TRP A 265 12.32 -16.41 -0.01
N PHE A 266 11.63 -17.54 -0.12
CA PHE A 266 10.80 -18.07 0.96
C PHE A 266 11.60 -18.35 2.23
N GLN A 267 12.78 -18.94 2.11
CA GLN A 267 13.68 -19.15 3.24
C GLN A 267 14.07 -17.84 3.92
N PHE A 268 14.40 -16.80 3.15
CA PHE A 268 14.65 -15.45 3.67
C PHE A 268 13.39 -14.85 4.32
N GLY A 269 12.26 -14.90 3.62
CA GLY A 269 10.99 -14.35 4.09
C GLY A 269 10.51 -14.95 5.41
N ALA A 270 10.83 -16.22 5.68
CA ALA A 270 10.50 -16.88 6.94
C ALA A 270 11.17 -16.24 8.17
N PHE A 271 12.25 -15.48 7.99
CA PHE A 271 12.93 -14.73 9.04
C PHE A 271 12.58 -13.24 9.06
N CYS A 272 11.76 -12.77 8.10
CA CYS A 272 11.25 -11.41 8.12
C CYS A 272 10.05 -11.28 9.08
N PRO A 273 9.82 -10.09 9.67
CA PRO A 273 8.65 -9.85 10.51
C PRO A 273 7.31 -10.14 9.81
N VAL A 274 7.28 -9.98 8.48
CA VAL A 274 6.14 -10.31 7.61
C VAL A 274 6.65 -11.13 6.42
N MET A 275 5.97 -12.22 6.11
CA MET A 275 6.27 -13.11 4.98
C MET A 275 5.24 -12.85 3.87
N ARG A 276 5.54 -11.93 2.96
CA ARG A 276 4.61 -11.45 1.93
C ARG A 276 5.00 -11.98 0.55
N LEU A 277 4.11 -12.75 -0.08
CA LEU A 277 4.22 -13.09 -1.50
C LEU A 277 3.53 -11.99 -2.33
N HIS A 278 4.26 -11.44 -3.29
CA HIS A 278 3.74 -10.48 -4.26
C HIS A 278 4.58 -10.49 -5.52
N GLY A 279 4.03 -10.02 -6.64
CA GLY A 279 4.78 -9.80 -7.87
C GLY A 279 3.90 -9.74 -9.10
N ASP A 280 4.50 -9.14 -10.13
CA ASP A 280 4.02 -9.10 -11.51
C ASP A 280 4.74 -10.20 -12.30
N ARG A 281 4.13 -11.39 -12.40
CA ARG A 281 4.73 -12.58 -13.00
C ARG A 281 3.88 -13.13 -14.13
N ASP A 282 4.55 -13.69 -15.14
CA ASP A 282 3.91 -14.44 -16.21
C ASP A 282 4.17 -15.96 -16.03
N PRO A 283 3.15 -16.82 -15.99
CA PRO A 283 1.73 -16.47 -15.95
C PRO A 283 1.33 -15.85 -14.58
N HIS A 284 0.30 -15.03 -14.58
CA HIS A 284 -0.23 -14.41 -13.38
C HIS A 284 -0.96 -15.43 -12.50
N TYR A 285 -0.30 -15.90 -11.45
CA TYR A 285 -0.88 -16.82 -10.46
C TYR A 285 -1.06 -16.15 -9.11
#